data_d38af33a4d29e8242b21b2f4e8e6dde2
#
_entry.id   d38af33a4d29e8242b21b2f4e8e6dde2
#
_cell.length_a   1.000
_cell.length_b   1.000
_cell.length_c   1.000
_cell.angle_alpha   90.00
_cell.angle_beta   90.00
_cell.angle_gamma   90.00
#
_symmetry.space_group_name_H-M   'P 1'
#
loop_
_entity.id
_entity.type
_entity.pdbx_description
1 polymer ?
#
loop_
_entity_poly.entity_id
_entity_poly.type
_entity_poly.pdbx_seq_one_letter_code
_entity_poly.pdbx_strand_id
1 'polypeptide(L)'
;MPALYSVLFSLGIIKQEKILKLRRINGLDGHPDVSIPGIEANTGSLGMGLSKAKGILWAKKYLKKKGKVIVLTGDGEFQEGQIFEALQTISHQKLNDIIVIIDHNKIQSSEFVKKIIDLKNLKQKIKSFGWFVTKCNGHDFRQLKKTFNNFDKIKNKPKLLIADTIKGKGVSFMEHPRVMKKEKIYNWHSGAPNDKDFNKAQEELIKKIKNKFSKQSLKLPKFNDLSDKNDIKSNKNSMEIH
;
A
#
# COMPACT_ATOMS: atom_id res chain seq x y z
N MET A 1 -4.66 -3.88 -0.90
CA MET A 1 -4.21 -5.28 -0.93
C MET A 1 -3.83 -5.78 -2.32
N PRO A 2 -4.64 -5.65 -3.40
CA PRO A 2 -4.26 -6.13 -4.74
C PRO A 2 -2.87 -5.69 -5.22
N ALA A 3 -2.48 -4.45 -4.94
CA ALA A 3 -1.15 -3.94 -5.32
C ALA A 3 0.01 -4.72 -4.69
N LEU A 4 -0.09 -5.09 -3.40
CA LEU A 4 0.94 -5.89 -2.73
C LEU A 4 1.04 -7.28 -3.37
N TYR A 5 -0.08 -7.95 -3.58
CA TYR A 5 -0.11 -9.27 -4.21
C TYR A 5 0.42 -9.23 -5.65
N SER A 6 0.10 -8.17 -6.40
CA SER A 6 0.64 -7.99 -7.75
C SER A 6 2.17 -7.84 -7.75
N VAL A 7 2.73 -7.15 -6.75
CA VAL A 7 4.20 -7.06 -6.58
C VAL A 7 4.79 -8.42 -6.21
N LEU A 8 4.21 -9.14 -5.24
CA LEU A 8 4.67 -10.47 -4.85
C LEU A 8 4.62 -11.47 -6.02
N PHE A 9 3.56 -11.38 -6.84
CA PHE A 9 3.45 -12.16 -8.07
C PHE A 9 4.55 -11.80 -9.08
N SER A 10 4.78 -10.50 -9.33
CA SER A 10 5.81 -10.05 -10.27
C SER A 10 7.23 -10.44 -9.85
N LEU A 11 7.44 -10.67 -8.55
CA LEU A 11 8.68 -11.20 -7.97
C LEU A 11 8.75 -12.74 -7.96
N GLY A 12 7.71 -13.43 -8.46
CA GLY A 12 7.65 -14.90 -8.46
C GLY A 12 7.39 -15.52 -7.08
N ILE A 13 7.03 -14.72 -6.06
CA ILE A 13 6.80 -15.19 -4.68
C ILE A 13 5.46 -15.92 -4.57
N ILE A 14 4.43 -15.44 -5.24
CA ILE A 14 3.11 -16.08 -5.29
C ILE A 14 2.75 -16.47 -6.72
N LYS A 15 1.97 -17.56 -6.86
CA LYS A 15 1.55 -18.07 -8.17
C LYS A 15 0.32 -17.32 -8.69
N GLN A 16 0.18 -17.29 -10.02
CA GLN A 16 -0.95 -16.65 -10.73
C GLN A 16 -2.31 -17.19 -10.25
N GLU A 17 -2.42 -18.50 -10.05
CA GLU A 17 -3.66 -19.14 -9.57
C GLU A 17 -4.19 -18.53 -8.27
N LYS A 18 -3.28 -18.13 -7.36
CA LYS A 18 -3.66 -17.51 -6.10
C LYS A 18 -4.23 -16.10 -6.30
N ILE A 19 -3.65 -15.29 -7.21
CA ILE A 19 -4.16 -13.95 -7.53
C ILE A 19 -5.56 -14.03 -8.14
N LEU A 20 -5.79 -14.97 -9.05
CA LEU A 20 -7.09 -15.16 -9.71
C LEU A 20 -8.20 -15.60 -8.74
N LYS A 21 -7.81 -16.12 -7.57
CA LYS A 21 -8.73 -16.50 -6.49
C LYS A 21 -8.70 -15.51 -5.32
N LEU A 22 -8.42 -14.22 -5.56
CA LEU A 22 -8.49 -13.20 -4.52
C LEU A 22 -9.90 -13.15 -3.90
N ARG A 23 -9.98 -13.24 -2.57
CA ARG A 23 -11.22 -13.33 -1.78
C ARG A 23 -12.11 -14.55 -2.14
N ARG A 24 -11.49 -15.63 -2.58
CA ARG A 24 -12.16 -16.92 -2.82
C ARG A 24 -11.54 -17.98 -1.93
N ILE A 25 -12.29 -19.04 -1.66
CA ILE A 25 -11.79 -20.22 -0.90
C ILE A 25 -10.51 -20.75 -1.57
N ASN A 26 -9.50 -21.06 -0.78
CA ASN A 26 -8.16 -21.49 -1.23
C ASN A 26 -7.41 -20.46 -2.10
N GLY A 27 -7.82 -19.20 -2.06
CA GLY A 27 -7.16 -18.08 -2.75
C GLY A 27 -6.32 -17.21 -1.83
N LEU A 28 -6.35 -15.89 -2.09
CA LEU A 28 -5.71 -14.87 -1.27
C LEU A 28 -6.76 -14.11 -0.46
N ASP A 29 -6.46 -13.87 0.81
CA ASP A 29 -7.34 -13.11 1.69
C ASP A 29 -7.42 -11.63 1.29
N GLY A 30 -8.53 -10.98 1.66
CA GLY A 30 -8.71 -9.55 1.48
C GLY A 30 -7.73 -8.71 2.29
N HIS A 31 -7.24 -9.26 3.42
CA HIS A 31 -6.19 -8.70 4.25
C HIS A 31 -4.99 -9.67 4.26
N PRO A 32 -3.77 -9.20 3.96
CA PRO A 32 -2.60 -10.07 3.98
C PRO A 32 -2.40 -10.78 5.32
N ASP A 33 -2.12 -12.06 5.23
CA ASP A 33 -1.92 -12.97 6.36
C ASP A 33 -0.57 -13.68 6.24
N VAL A 34 0.03 -14.08 7.37
CA VAL A 34 1.35 -14.73 7.43
C VAL A 34 1.40 -16.11 6.77
N SER A 35 0.28 -16.73 6.47
CA SER A 35 0.21 -17.96 5.66
C SER A 35 0.62 -17.73 4.21
N ILE A 36 0.64 -16.47 3.75
CA ILE A 36 1.00 -16.11 2.38
C ILE A 36 2.51 -15.80 2.33
N PRO A 37 3.29 -16.48 1.47
CA PRO A 37 4.71 -16.22 1.34
C PRO A 37 5.03 -14.74 1.09
N GLY A 38 5.99 -14.19 1.85
CA GLY A 38 6.39 -12.79 1.75
C GLY A 38 5.53 -11.83 2.58
N ILE A 39 4.60 -12.33 3.40
CA ILE A 39 3.83 -11.55 4.38
C ILE A 39 4.41 -11.78 5.78
N GLU A 40 4.91 -10.72 6.40
CA GLU A 40 5.62 -10.77 7.69
C GLU A 40 4.71 -10.62 8.91
N ALA A 41 3.48 -10.13 8.72
CA ALA A 41 2.53 -9.92 9.81
C ALA A 41 1.08 -9.93 9.29
N ASN A 42 0.17 -10.48 10.09
CA ASN A 42 -1.26 -10.40 9.82
C ASN A 42 -1.73 -8.94 9.80
N THR A 43 -2.60 -8.61 8.88
CA THR A 43 -3.15 -7.26 8.71
C THR A 43 -4.67 -7.26 8.90
N GLY A 44 -5.31 -6.09 8.76
CA GLY A 44 -6.75 -5.92 8.92
C GLY A 44 -7.12 -5.03 10.10
N SER A 45 -6.44 -5.18 11.25
CA SER A 45 -6.62 -4.29 12.39
C SER A 45 -5.88 -2.97 12.15
N LEU A 46 -6.65 -1.90 11.90
CA LEU A 46 -6.12 -0.57 11.56
C LEU A 46 -5.25 -0.02 12.70
N GLY A 47 -4.12 0.60 12.37
CA GLY A 47 -3.19 1.18 13.33
C GLY A 47 -2.19 0.21 13.97
N MET A 48 -2.44 -1.11 13.87
CA MET A 48 -1.61 -2.11 14.56
C MET A 48 -0.26 -2.38 13.90
N GLY A 49 -0.11 -2.03 12.63
CA GLY A 49 1.12 -2.32 11.86
C GLY A 49 2.38 -1.76 12.53
N LEU A 50 2.32 -0.55 13.06
CA LEU A 50 3.46 0.10 13.69
C LEU A 50 3.83 -0.56 15.03
N SER A 51 2.84 -0.99 15.83
CA SER A 51 3.08 -1.71 17.09
C SER A 51 3.67 -3.10 16.86
N LYS A 52 3.21 -3.82 15.83
CA LYS A 52 3.81 -5.10 15.42
C LYS A 52 5.26 -4.92 14.99
N ALA A 53 5.53 -3.90 14.17
CA ALA A 53 6.90 -3.54 13.77
C ALA A 53 7.80 -3.21 14.95
N LYS A 54 7.27 -2.49 15.96
CA LYS A 54 7.98 -2.23 17.22
C LYS A 54 8.39 -3.52 17.92
N GLY A 55 7.48 -4.48 18.04
CA GLY A 55 7.77 -5.79 18.64
C GLY A 55 8.85 -6.57 17.88
N ILE A 56 8.77 -6.58 16.55
CA ILE A 56 9.78 -7.22 15.69
C ILE A 56 11.15 -6.56 15.89
N LEU A 57 11.23 -5.24 15.90
CA LEU A 57 12.48 -4.51 16.12
C LEU A 57 13.07 -4.76 17.51
N TRP A 58 12.22 -4.80 18.53
CA TRP A 58 12.65 -5.10 19.86
C TRP A 58 13.24 -6.51 19.97
N ALA A 59 12.57 -7.51 19.39
CA ALA A 59 13.06 -8.88 19.32
C ALA A 59 14.38 -8.98 18.56
N LYS A 60 14.50 -8.28 17.40
CA LYS A 60 15.76 -8.22 16.63
C LYS A 60 16.90 -7.62 17.45
N LYS A 61 16.64 -6.54 18.18
CA LYS A 61 17.62 -5.89 19.05
C LYS A 61 18.08 -6.84 20.17
N TYR A 62 17.14 -7.50 20.84
CA TYR A 62 17.40 -8.49 21.89
C TYR A 62 18.23 -9.67 21.36
N LEU A 63 17.86 -10.21 20.21
CA LEU A 63 18.54 -11.34 19.55
C LEU A 63 19.79 -10.92 18.78
N LYS A 64 20.22 -9.65 18.83
CA LYS A 64 21.36 -9.07 18.08
C LYS A 64 21.29 -9.33 16.56
N LYS A 65 20.08 -9.45 16.00
CA LYS A 65 19.85 -9.65 14.57
C LYS A 65 19.86 -8.33 13.81
N LYS A 66 20.51 -8.30 12.64
CA LYS A 66 20.53 -7.15 11.72
C LYS A 66 19.29 -7.10 10.84
N GLY A 67 19.07 -5.97 10.19
CA GLY A 67 18.02 -5.75 9.19
C GLY A 67 17.04 -4.66 9.60
N LYS A 68 16.36 -4.08 8.62
CA LYS A 68 15.38 -3.01 8.77
C LYS A 68 13.96 -3.57 8.76
N VAL A 69 13.04 -2.88 9.43
CA VAL A 69 11.60 -3.12 9.32
C VAL A 69 10.98 -1.96 8.54
N ILE A 70 10.22 -2.27 7.51
CA ILE A 70 9.52 -1.28 6.69
C ILE A 70 8.02 -1.47 6.90
N VAL A 71 7.32 -0.38 7.24
CA VAL A 71 5.87 -0.38 7.47
C VAL A 71 5.22 0.58 6.48
N LEU A 72 4.26 0.08 5.69
CA LEU A 72 3.43 0.90 4.82
C LEU A 72 2.07 1.09 5.48
N THR A 73 1.67 2.34 5.68
CA THR A 73 0.40 2.73 6.31
C THR A 73 -0.38 3.66 5.40
N GLY A 74 -1.68 3.81 5.64
CA GLY A 74 -2.49 4.88 5.06
C GLY A 74 -2.47 6.14 5.92
N ASP A 75 -2.82 7.29 5.34
CA ASP A 75 -2.95 8.55 6.08
C ASP A 75 -4.15 8.55 7.04
N GLY A 76 -5.29 7.96 6.66
CA GLY A 76 -6.42 7.75 7.56
C GLY A 76 -6.08 6.87 8.77
N GLU A 77 -5.15 5.94 8.62
CA GLU A 77 -4.65 5.10 9.71
C GLU A 77 -3.93 5.92 10.80
N PHE A 78 -3.37 7.08 10.45
CA PHE A 78 -2.76 8.00 11.42
C PHE A 78 -3.76 8.74 12.31
N GLN A 79 -5.04 8.43 12.22
CA GLN A 79 -6.06 8.85 13.19
C GLN A 79 -6.16 7.89 14.39
N GLU A 80 -5.61 6.68 14.26
CA GLU A 80 -5.61 5.67 15.32
C GLU A 80 -4.64 6.04 16.46
N GLY A 81 -5.13 6.02 17.72
CA GLY A 81 -4.32 6.36 18.90
C GLY A 81 -3.09 5.48 19.05
N GLN A 82 -3.22 4.20 18.72
CA GLN A 82 -2.13 3.21 18.76
C GLN A 82 -0.90 3.61 17.93
N ILE A 83 -1.08 4.33 16.82
CA ILE A 83 0.04 4.86 16.03
C ILE A 83 0.89 5.80 16.88
N PHE A 84 0.26 6.74 17.59
CA PHE A 84 0.99 7.74 18.41
C PHE A 84 1.69 7.11 19.60
N GLU A 85 1.08 6.13 20.25
CA GLU A 85 1.72 5.34 21.31
C GLU A 85 2.97 4.60 20.80
N ALA A 86 2.87 4.00 19.64
CA ALA A 86 3.99 3.31 19.01
C ALA A 86 5.11 4.28 18.59
N LEU A 87 4.79 5.45 18.01
CA LEU A 87 5.77 6.47 17.63
C LEU A 87 6.63 6.91 18.83
N GLN A 88 5.99 7.17 19.97
CA GLN A 88 6.70 7.57 21.22
C GLN A 88 7.65 6.47 21.69
N THR A 89 7.14 5.26 21.83
CA THR A 89 7.92 4.14 22.38
C THR A 89 9.06 3.72 21.47
N ILE A 90 8.88 3.71 20.13
CA ILE A 90 9.93 3.41 19.16
C ILE A 90 11.07 4.41 19.29
N SER A 91 10.77 5.69 19.36
CA SER A 91 11.77 6.75 19.49
C SER A 91 12.49 6.67 20.84
N HIS A 92 11.74 6.53 21.94
CA HIS A 92 12.30 6.41 23.30
C HIS A 92 13.26 5.22 23.43
N GLN A 93 12.89 4.06 22.89
CA GLN A 93 13.71 2.84 22.92
C GLN A 93 14.83 2.81 21.89
N LYS A 94 14.98 3.89 21.09
CA LYS A 94 15.99 4.01 20.03
C LYS A 94 15.96 2.84 19.04
N LEU A 95 14.76 2.42 18.64
CA LEU A 95 14.54 1.40 17.62
C LEU A 95 14.66 2.01 16.23
N ASN A 96 15.90 2.37 15.85
CA ASN A 96 16.17 3.21 14.69
C ASN A 96 16.13 2.48 13.35
N ASP A 97 16.13 1.15 13.33
CA ASP A 97 16.11 0.34 12.11
C ASP A 97 14.68 0.16 11.54
N ILE A 98 13.88 1.23 11.63
CA ILE A 98 12.54 1.30 11.08
C ILE A 98 12.42 2.40 10.03
N ILE A 99 11.63 2.10 8.98
CA ILE A 99 11.15 3.08 8.01
C ILE A 99 9.63 2.94 7.93
N VAL A 100 8.91 4.00 8.27
CA VAL A 100 7.47 4.09 8.07
C VAL A 100 7.19 4.89 6.80
N ILE A 101 6.30 4.40 5.96
CA ILE A 101 5.86 5.07 4.74
C ILE A 101 4.36 5.32 4.88
N ILE A 102 3.95 6.57 4.81
CA ILE A 102 2.54 6.96 4.76
C ILE A 102 2.15 7.12 3.29
N ASP A 103 1.21 6.30 2.82
CA ASP A 103 0.48 6.57 1.58
C ASP A 103 -0.48 7.74 1.85
N HIS A 104 0.01 8.96 1.58
CA HIS A 104 -0.71 10.19 1.84
C HIS A 104 -1.58 10.57 0.64
N ASN A 105 -2.63 9.78 0.42
CA ASN A 105 -3.57 9.96 -0.69
C ASN A 105 -4.78 10.86 -0.35
N LYS A 106 -4.94 11.32 0.89
CA LYS A 106 -5.93 12.26 1.44
C LYS A 106 -7.36 11.71 1.50
N ILE A 107 -7.58 10.44 1.12
CA ILE A 107 -8.90 9.83 1.09
C ILE A 107 -8.94 8.63 2.05
N GLN A 108 -9.87 8.68 2.99
CA GLN A 108 -10.19 7.60 3.92
C GLN A 108 -11.56 7.04 3.56
N SER A 109 -11.62 5.73 3.26
CA SER A 109 -12.83 5.11 2.73
C SER A 109 -13.39 5.89 1.54
N SER A 110 -14.45 6.65 1.71
CA SER A 110 -15.14 7.38 0.66
C SER A 110 -15.06 8.92 0.79
N GLU A 111 -14.36 9.44 1.83
CA GLU A 111 -14.31 10.89 2.11
C GLU A 111 -12.86 11.36 2.31
N PHE A 112 -12.66 12.67 2.30
CA PHE A 112 -11.38 13.28 2.63
C PHE A 112 -11.01 13.07 4.09
N VAL A 113 -9.78 12.60 4.36
CA VAL A 113 -9.21 12.47 5.71
C VAL A 113 -9.42 13.75 6.52
N LYS A 114 -9.19 14.91 5.90
CA LYS A 114 -9.34 16.22 6.56
C LYS A 114 -10.77 16.51 7.04
N LYS A 115 -11.79 15.96 6.39
CA LYS A 115 -13.17 16.12 6.80
C LYS A 115 -13.58 15.20 7.95
N ILE A 116 -12.95 14.02 8.04
CA ILE A 116 -13.22 13.06 9.12
C ILE A 116 -12.48 13.49 10.38
N ILE A 117 -11.13 13.47 10.35
CA ILE A 117 -10.28 14.05 11.40
C ILE A 117 -9.09 14.72 10.72
N ASP A 118 -8.95 16.03 10.88
CA ASP A 118 -7.84 16.76 10.29
C ASP A 118 -6.52 16.47 11.04
N LEU A 119 -5.61 15.79 10.38
CA LEU A 119 -4.28 15.47 10.92
C LEU A 119 -3.38 16.70 11.10
N LYS A 120 -3.81 17.88 10.64
CA LYS A 120 -3.04 19.14 10.72
C LYS A 120 -1.65 18.99 10.11
N ASN A 121 -0.64 19.60 10.73
CA ASN A 121 0.74 19.46 10.28
C ASN A 121 1.34 18.12 10.73
N LEU A 122 0.98 17.04 10.02
CA LEU A 122 1.41 15.68 10.32
C LEU A 122 2.95 15.56 10.40
N LYS A 123 3.67 16.25 9.51
CA LYS A 123 5.15 16.25 9.52
C LYS A 123 5.71 16.78 10.83
N GLN A 124 5.18 17.89 11.32
CA GLN A 124 5.65 18.49 12.56
C GLN A 124 5.26 17.66 13.79
N LYS A 125 4.04 17.12 13.78
CA LYS A 125 3.55 16.21 14.81
C LYS A 125 4.46 14.99 15.00
N ILE A 126 4.86 14.34 13.91
CA ILE A 126 5.73 13.17 13.97
C ILE A 126 7.16 13.55 14.34
N LYS A 127 7.65 14.70 13.90
CA LYS A 127 8.96 15.22 14.30
C LYS A 127 9.06 15.46 15.80
N SER A 128 7.97 15.92 16.47
CA SER A 128 7.97 16.15 17.90
C SER A 128 8.15 14.86 18.73
N PHE A 129 7.84 13.70 18.15
CA PHE A 129 8.17 12.38 18.75
C PHE A 129 9.64 11.95 18.52
N GLY A 130 10.50 12.80 17.93
CA GLY A 130 11.91 12.50 17.72
C GLY A 130 12.24 11.77 16.41
N TRP A 131 11.28 11.63 15.50
CA TRP A 131 11.48 10.98 14.21
C TRP A 131 12.13 11.88 13.17
N PHE A 132 12.93 11.29 12.28
CA PHE A 132 13.34 11.95 11.04
C PHE A 132 12.20 11.82 10.01
N VAL A 133 11.64 12.95 9.56
CA VAL A 133 10.47 12.96 8.68
C VAL A 133 10.77 13.73 7.39
N THR A 134 10.52 13.09 6.26
CA THR A 134 10.60 13.71 4.93
C THR A 134 9.30 13.52 4.16
N LYS A 135 9.13 14.29 3.08
CA LYS A 135 8.00 14.19 2.16
C LYS A 135 8.52 14.17 0.73
N CYS A 136 7.92 13.34 -0.13
CA CYS A 136 8.17 13.36 -1.56
C CYS A 136 6.92 12.97 -2.35
N ASN A 137 6.97 13.11 -3.69
CA ASN A 137 5.96 12.57 -4.57
C ASN A 137 6.08 11.03 -4.60
N GLY A 138 5.04 10.34 -4.09
CA GLY A 138 5.00 8.87 -4.02
C GLY A 138 4.84 8.18 -5.38
N HIS A 139 4.57 8.93 -6.45
CA HIS A 139 4.53 8.41 -7.82
C HIS A 139 5.82 8.67 -8.61
N ASP A 140 6.85 9.24 -7.99
CA ASP A 140 8.14 9.51 -8.62
C ASP A 140 9.23 8.59 -8.05
N PHE A 141 9.61 7.58 -8.83
CA PHE A 141 10.66 6.63 -8.43
C PHE A 141 12.02 7.27 -8.16
N ARG A 142 12.37 8.38 -8.82
CA ARG A 142 13.65 9.08 -8.57
C ARG A 142 13.64 9.74 -7.20
N GLN A 143 12.52 10.38 -6.84
CA GLN A 143 12.37 11.00 -5.51
C GLN A 143 12.32 9.93 -4.41
N LEU A 144 11.63 8.81 -4.63
CA LEU A 144 11.61 7.68 -3.72
C LEU A 144 13.03 7.13 -3.50
N LYS A 145 13.76 6.81 -4.57
CA LYS A 145 15.14 6.33 -4.51
C LYS A 145 16.05 7.30 -3.74
N LYS A 146 15.97 8.59 -4.06
CA LYS A 146 16.74 9.64 -3.34
C LYS A 146 16.42 9.66 -1.85
N THR A 147 15.14 9.51 -1.51
CA THR A 147 14.67 9.47 -0.11
C THR A 147 15.23 8.27 0.65
N PHE A 148 15.15 7.07 0.08
CA PHE A 148 15.69 5.88 0.71
C PHE A 148 17.21 5.93 0.87
N ASN A 149 17.94 6.41 -0.14
CA ASN A 149 19.38 6.63 -0.04
C ASN A 149 19.74 7.63 1.07
N ASN A 150 18.91 8.65 1.30
CA ASN A 150 19.10 9.57 2.42
C ASN A 150 18.81 8.89 3.77
N PHE A 151 17.78 8.05 3.84
CA PHE A 151 17.46 7.29 5.06
C PHE A 151 18.60 6.37 5.49
N ASP A 152 19.36 5.81 4.56
CA ASP A 152 20.51 4.98 4.86
C ASP A 152 21.64 5.72 5.58
N LYS A 153 21.69 7.05 5.45
CA LYS A 153 22.65 7.92 6.15
C LYS A 153 22.20 8.26 7.58
N ILE A 154 20.90 8.12 7.89
CA ILE A 154 20.33 8.45 9.20
C ILE A 154 20.37 7.23 10.11
N LYS A 155 21.29 7.18 11.08
CA LYS A 155 21.50 6.04 11.97
C LYS A 155 20.89 6.22 13.36
N ASN A 156 20.67 7.45 13.79
CA ASN A 156 20.34 7.79 15.19
C ASN A 156 18.86 8.13 15.41
N LYS A 157 18.01 7.99 14.40
CA LYS A 157 16.57 8.27 14.49
C LYS A 157 15.76 7.26 13.71
N PRO A 158 14.53 6.90 14.16
CA PRO A 158 13.55 6.23 13.31
C PRO A 158 13.14 7.16 12.16
N LYS A 159 12.82 6.60 10.98
CA LYS A 159 12.60 7.33 9.74
C LYS A 159 11.15 7.20 9.27
N LEU A 160 10.58 8.31 8.79
CA LEU A 160 9.24 8.33 8.22
C LEU A 160 9.20 9.13 6.93
N LEU A 161 8.58 8.53 5.91
CA LEU A 161 8.29 9.16 4.63
C LEU A 161 6.79 9.44 4.53
N ILE A 162 6.42 10.68 4.26
CA ILE A 162 5.09 11.05 3.79
C ILE A 162 5.13 11.01 2.26
N ALA A 163 4.66 9.93 1.67
CA ALA A 163 4.57 9.77 0.22
C ALA A 163 3.28 10.41 -0.27
N ASP A 164 3.40 11.56 -0.92
CA ASP A 164 2.23 12.27 -1.47
C ASP A 164 1.73 11.55 -2.72
N THR A 165 0.50 11.05 -2.68
CA THR A 165 -0.06 10.16 -3.69
C THR A 165 -1.47 10.58 -4.12
N ILE A 166 -1.94 9.94 -5.18
CA ILE A 166 -3.30 10.05 -5.69
C ILE A 166 -3.95 8.68 -5.58
N LYS A 167 -5.02 8.55 -4.80
CA LYS A 167 -5.81 7.33 -4.71
C LYS A 167 -6.43 7.01 -6.07
N GLY A 168 -6.32 5.75 -6.52
CA GLY A 168 -6.76 5.31 -7.84
C GLY A 168 -5.82 5.69 -8.99
N LYS A 169 -4.57 6.10 -8.68
CA LYS A 169 -3.57 6.47 -9.69
C LYS A 169 -3.37 5.39 -10.74
N GLY A 170 -3.44 5.80 -12.01
CA GLY A 170 -3.27 4.91 -13.15
C GLY A 170 -4.52 4.78 -14.00
N VAL A 171 -5.70 4.84 -13.39
CA VAL A 171 -7.00 4.80 -14.08
C VAL A 171 -7.70 6.14 -13.91
N SER A 172 -7.84 6.89 -15.01
CA SER A 172 -8.22 8.32 -14.97
C SER A 172 -9.54 8.61 -14.29
N PHE A 173 -10.54 7.73 -14.43
CA PHE A 173 -11.85 7.89 -13.81
C PHE A 173 -11.91 7.38 -12.36
N MET A 174 -10.85 6.71 -11.86
CA MET A 174 -10.70 6.28 -10.47
C MET A 174 -9.81 7.24 -9.65
N GLU A 175 -9.09 8.17 -10.28
CA GLU A 175 -8.23 9.13 -9.57
C GLU A 175 -9.07 10.07 -8.70
N HIS A 176 -8.79 10.12 -7.38
CA HIS A 176 -9.61 10.83 -6.40
C HIS A 176 -9.87 12.31 -6.73
N PRO A 177 -8.93 13.10 -7.29
CA PRO A 177 -9.22 14.49 -7.58
C PRO A 177 -10.39 14.65 -8.57
N ARG A 178 -10.51 13.75 -9.54
CA ARG A 178 -11.58 13.75 -10.53
C ARG A 178 -12.89 13.23 -9.95
N VAL A 179 -12.82 12.08 -9.23
CA VAL A 179 -13.99 11.45 -8.60
C VAL A 179 -14.62 12.40 -7.60
N MET A 180 -13.84 12.95 -6.68
CA MET A 180 -14.34 13.85 -5.63
C MET A 180 -14.88 15.16 -6.16
N LYS A 181 -14.37 15.67 -7.28
CA LYS A 181 -14.90 16.86 -7.94
C LYS A 181 -16.29 16.59 -8.54
N LYS A 182 -16.49 15.42 -9.15
CA LYS A 182 -17.70 15.05 -9.87
C LYS A 182 -18.78 14.47 -8.93
N GLU A 183 -18.40 13.47 -8.14
CA GLU A 183 -19.34 12.60 -7.42
C GLU A 183 -19.45 12.95 -5.93
N LYS A 184 -18.53 13.77 -5.39
CA LYS A 184 -18.45 14.17 -3.97
C LYS A 184 -18.11 13.03 -3.01
N ILE A 185 -18.13 11.76 -3.47
CA ILE A 185 -17.86 10.54 -2.72
C ILE A 185 -16.88 9.69 -3.53
N TYR A 186 -15.92 9.05 -2.85
CA TYR A 186 -14.97 8.14 -3.49
C TYR A 186 -15.50 6.70 -3.48
N ASN A 187 -15.91 6.20 -4.64
CA ASN A 187 -16.59 4.89 -4.78
C ASN A 187 -15.64 3.69 -5.02
N TRP A 188 -14.32 3.94 -5.13
CA TRP A 188 -13.34 2.91 -5.52
C TRP A 188 -12.46 2.44 -4.35
N HIS A 189 -12.95 2.53 -3.11
CA HIS A 189 -12.17 2.10 -1.93
C HIS A 189 -12.21 0.58 -1.74
N SER A 190 -13.37 -0.02 -1.87
CA SER A 190 -13.59 -1.46 -1.70
C SER A 190 -14.59 -1.97 -2.74
N GLY A 191 -14.57 -3.27 -2.95
CA GLY A 191 -15.36 -3.92 -3.99
C GLY A 191 -14.64 -3.98 -5.35
N ALA A 192 -15.06 -4.92 -6.18
CA ALA A 192 -14.62 -5.04 -7.55
C ALA A 192 -15.39 -4.04 -8.44
N PRO A 193 -14.77 -3.45 -9.49
CA PRO A 193 -15.51 -2.73 -10.50
C PRO A 193 -16.46 -3.69 -11.23
N ASN A 194 -17.55 -3.15 -11.78
CA ASN A 194 -18.37 -3.90 -12.72
C ASN A 194 -17.60 -4.15 -14.03
N ASP A 195 -18.10 -5.06 -14.87
CA ASP A 195 -17.42 -5.47 -16.09
C ASP A 195 -17.12 -4.29 -17.05
N LYS A 196 -18.05 -3.34 -17.17
CA LYS A 196 -17.88 -2.16 -18.01
C LYS A 196 -16.71 -1.28 -17.52
N ASP A 197 -16.66 -1.01 -16.23
CA ASP A 197 -15.60 -0.20 -15.63
C ASP A 197 -14.26 -0.95 -15.62
N PHE A 198 -14.31 -2.27 -15.40
CA PHE A 198 -13.13 -3.12 -15.50
C PHE A 198 -12.51 -3.08 -16.90
N ASN A 199 -13.30 -3.33 -17.95
CA ASN A 199 -12.84 -3.30 -19.34
C ASN A 199 -12.28 -1.93 -19.72
N LYS A 200 -12.96 -0.85 -19.35
CA LYS A 200 -12.48 0.51 -19.56
C LYS A 200 -11.15 0.80 -18.85
N ALA A 201 -10.98 0.33 -17.62
CA ALA A 201 -9.73 0.48 -16.87
C ALA A 201 -8.60 -0.31 -17.54
N GLN A 202 -8.88 -1.55 -17.97
CA GLN A 202 -7.93 -2.42 -18.66
C GLN A 202 -7.45 -1.79 -19.97
N GLU A 203 -8.37 -1.32 -20.80
CA GLU A 203 -8.03 -0.63 -22.07
C GLU A 203 -7.14 0.59 -21.84
N GLU A 204 -7.47 1.42 -20.84
CA GLU A 204 -6.67 2.60 -20.50
C GLU A 204 -5.26 2.22 -20.05
N LEU A 205 -5.13 1.19 -19.20
CA LEU A 205 -3.83 0.71 -18.71
C LEU A 205 -3.00 0.11 -19.83
N ILE A 206 -3.58 -0.73 -20.70
CA ILE A 206 -2.90 -1.31 -21.86
C ILE A 206 -2.41 -0.22 -22.80
N LYS A 207 -3.24 0.78 -23.10
CA LYS A 207 -2.85 1.94 -23.93
C LYS A 207 -1.67 2.70 -23.33
N LYS A 208 -1.68 2.94 -22.00
CA LYS A 208 -0.57 3.59 -21.28
C LYS A 208 0.72 2.78 -21.35
N ILE A 209 0.64 1.46 -21.17
CA ILE A 209 1.79 0.56 -21.28
C ILE A 209 2.35 0.60 -22.70
N LYS A 210 1.51 0.39 -23.71
CA LYS A 210 1.91 0.46 -25.13
C LYS A 210 2.65 1.76 -25.45
N ASN A 211 2.09 2.90 -25.06
CA ASN A 211 2.70 4.21 -25.29
C ASN A 211 4.05 4.37 -24.57
N LYS A 212 4.17 3.85 -23.36
CA LYS A 212 5.42 3.94 -22.58
C LYS A 212 6.52 3.08 -23.21
N PHE A 213 6.20 1.87 -23.62
CA PHE A 213 7.13 0.94 -24.25
C PHE A 213 7.59 1.46 -25.63
N SER A 214 6.67 1.98 -26.44
CA SER A 214 6.99 2.61 -27.73
C SER A 214 7.98 3.79 -27.57
N LYS A 215 7.71 4.69 -26.61
CA LYS A 215 8.61 5.83 -26.33
C LYS A 215 10.01 5.43 -25.85
N GLN A 216 10.18 4.24 -25.33
CA GLN A 216 11.45 3.72 -24.83
C GLN A 216 12.08 2.69 -25.79
N SER A 217 11.48 2.47 -26.95
CA SER A 217 11.90 1.45 -27.93
C SER A 217 12.02 0.04 -27.31
N LEU A 218 11.17 -0.27 -26.34
CA LEU A 218 11.15 -1.56 -25.65
C LEU A 218 10.16 -2.52 -26.31
N LYS A 219 10.49 -3.81 -26.29
CA LYS A 219 9.56 -4.86 -26.75
C LYS A 219 8.36 -4.95 -25.84
N LEU A 220 7.16 -4.86 -26.40
CA LEU A 220 5.91 -5.00 -25.65
C LEU A 220 5.79 -6.39 -25.03
N PRO A 221 5.36 -6.49 -23.75
CA PRO A 221 4.99 -7.76 -23.16
C PRO A 221 3.78 -8.35 -23.88
N LYS A 222 3.68 -9.68 -23.92
CA LYS A 222 2.46 -10.36 -24.38
C LYS A 222 1.39 -10.17 -23.32
N PHE A 223 0.22 -9.71 -23.73
CA PHE A 223 -0.98 -9.70 -22.88
C PHE A 223 -1.72 -11.01 -23.13
N ASN A 224 -1.90 -11.81 -22.07
CA ASN A 224 -2.72 -13.01 -22.15
C ASN A 224 -4.15 -12.62 -21.79
N ASP A 225 -5.10 -12.97 -22.63
CA ASP A 225 -6.50 -12.92 -22.26
C ASP A 225 -6.80 -14.12 -21.36
N LEU A 226 -7.30 -13.86 -20.17
CA LEU A 226 -7.66 -14.89 -19.18
C LEU A 226 -9.17 -15.19 -19.19
N SER A 227 -9.95 -14.48 -20.02
CA SER A 227 -11.41 -14.65 -20.10
C SER A 227 -11.83 -15.99 -20.68
N ASP A 228 -10.99 -16.61 -21.54
CA ASP A 228 -11.29 -17.88 -22.21
C ASP A 228 -10.95 -19.15 -21.38
N LYS A 229 -10.39 -19.00 -20.19
CA LYS A 229 -10.16 -20.16 -19.35
C LYS A 229 -11.42 -20.49 -18.56
N ASN A 230 -12.23 -21.38 -19.11
CA ASN A 230 -13.42 -22.02 -18.52
C ASN A 230 -13.21 -22.70 -17.15
N ASP A 231 -12.06 -22.52 -16.50
CA ASP A 231 -11.71 -23.10 -15.20
C ASP A 231 -12.20 -22.31 -13.99
N ILE A 232 -12.78 -21.13 -14.20
CA ILE A 232 -13.51 -20.41 -13.14
C ILE A 232 -15.00 -20.71 -13.32
N LYS A 233 -15.39 -21.99 -13.27
CA LYS A 233 -16.78 -22.33 -12.98
C LYS A 233 -17.09 -21.69 -11.63
N SER A 234 -17.89 -20.64 -11.66
CA SER A 234 -18.46 -20.04 -10.46
C SER A 234 -19.24 -21.12 -9.74
N ASN A 235 -18.67 -21.69 -8.69
CA ASN A 235 -19.45 -22.45 -7.74
C ASN A 235 -20.43 -21.43 -7.13
N LYS A 236 -21.69 -21.46 -7.53
CA LYS A 236 -22.77 -20.59 -7.03
C LYS A 236 -22.95 -20.67 -5.50
N ASN A 237 -22.21 -21.55 -4.84
CA ASN A 237 -22.22 -21.77 -3.39
C ASN A 237 -20.98 -21.23 -2.66
N SER A 238 -20.15 -20.40 -3.28
CA SER A 238 -19.04 -19.78 -2.55
C SER A 238 -19.55 -18.60 -1.71
N MET A 239 -19.63 -18.77 -0.39
CA MET A 239 -19.79 -17.65 0.53
C MET A 239 -18.70 -16.62 0.28
N GLU A 240 -19.08 -15.36 0.08
CA GLU A 240 -18.13 -14.25 0.14
C GLU A 240 -17.66 -14.10 1.59
N ILE A 241 -16.38 -14.25 1.81
CA ILE A 241 -15.77 -13.96 3.11
C ILE A 241 -15.58 -12.43 3.17
N HIS A 242 -16.32 -11.80 4.07
CA HIS A 242 -16.23 -10.36 4.35
C HIS A 242 -14.96 -10.00 5.11
#